data_8524ea89a35d15fbd0492364e8e63200
#
_entry.id   8524ea89a35d15fbd0492364e8e63200
#
_cell.length_a   1.000
_cell.length_b   1.000
_cell.length_c   1.000
_cell.angle_alpha   90.00
_cell.angle_beta   90.00
_cell.angle_gamma   90.00
#
_symmetry.space_group_name_H-M   'P 1'
#
loop_
_entity.id
_entity.type
_entity.pdbx_description
1 polymer ?
#
loop_
_entity_poly.entity_id
_entity_poly.type
_entity_poly.pdbx_seq_one_letter_code
_entity_poly.pdbx_strand_id
1 'polypeptide(L)'
;MIRKHTRTGVALALFALVIPQIAASGTANAADSLLSANKPTTTSSVEAATFGGANAVDGDPTTRWASREGVDPQWIAVDLGGNATISKVKLSWEAAYASSYQIQTSTNGTSWSTKKSLTGQNGGIDETSLSATGRYVRIYGTKRGTPYGYSLFELEVWGSSNNGDVTPPTAPTGLASTGTTSSSVSLQWTAATDENGVTGYDVLRNGSVVGTPTGTSFTDSGLASGTTFTYTVRARDAAGNLGPASNAVQATTLPAGPGENITVVVSGDIASLTNSEHYETAKLIDQIKPNYVATVGDNQYDSGTIAEYRAHYDKSWGKYKSITRPATGNHEWYDELRGYKEYFGSIAFPQGKPYYSWNVGEFHMVSVDSWPLDEHGSDSAQLAWIKSDLAANTKPCVVGYWHHPRFTSGKYGDNSAMAPYWNAFADAKADLVLGGHNHHYERLSPLSKSGAIDQVNGMRSAVVGIGGDFLYKERTPRVGVEKYFSDSHGVMKLTLSGRSYSWEVIDTAGTVRDKAGPYNCR
;
A
#
# COMPACT_ATOMS: atom_id res chain seq x y z
N MET A 1 -100.44 12.12 -48.75
CA MET A 1 -100.71 13.25 -47.90
C MET A 1 -100.07 12.97 -46.57
N ILE A 2 -98.85 13.22 -46.40
CA ILE A 2 -98.03 12.85 -45.23
C ILE A 2 -97.42 14.12 -44.68
N ARG A 3 -97.76 14.41 -43.42
CA ARG A 3 -97.22 15.57 -42.68
C ARG A 3 -95.78 15.25 -42.17
N LYS A 4 -94.81 16.14 -42.53
CA LYS A 4 -93.48 16.17 -41.92
C LYS A 4 -93.50 16.92 -40.59
N HIS A 5 -93.06 16.33 -39.51
CA HIS A 5 -92.82 16.98 -38.27
C HIS A 5 -91.36 17.31 -38.17
N THR A 6 -91.06 18.59 -38.07
CA THR A 6 -89.71 19.18 -37.76
C THR A 6 -89.52 19.07 -36.23
N ARG A 7 -88.45 18.43 -35.80
CA ARG A 7 -87.93 18.51 -34.42
C ARG A 7 -86.71 19.40 -34.36
N THR A 8 -86.85 20.47 -33.57
CA THR A 8 -85.83 21.40 -33.19
C THR A 8 -84.87 20.71 -32.21
N GLY A 9 -83.62 20.57 -32.56
CA GLY A 9 -82.58 20.05 -31.65
C GLY A 9 -81.95 21.19 -30.83
N VAL A 10 -81.98 21.01 -29.51
CA VAL A 10 -81.32 21.84 -28.53
C VAL A 10 -79.90 21.32 -28.45
N ALA A 11 -78.89 22.16 -28.79
CA ALA A 11 -77.49 21.86 -28.63
C ALA A 11 -77.04 22.04 -27.17
N LEU A 12 -76.73 20.94 -26.48
CA LEU A 12 -76.08 20.98 -25.17
C LEU A 12 -74.58 21.09 -25.34
N ALA A 13 -74.02 22.21 -24.95
CA ALA A 13 -72.57 22.42 -24.91
C ALA A 13 -72.00 21.63 -23.70
N LEU A 14 -71.27 20.54 -23.98
CA LEU A 14 -70.44 19.85 -22.97
C LEU A 14 -69.14 20.67 -22.79
N PHE A 15 -68.98 21.32 -21.63
CA PHE A 15 -67.69 21.78 -21.16
C PHE A 15 -66.89 20.57 -20.71
N ALA A 16 -65.85 20.17 -21.46
CA ALA A 16 -64.87 19.17 -21.03
C ALA A 16 -63.90 19.82 -20.04
N LEU A 17 -64.04 19.42 -18.77
CA LEU A 17 -63.10 19.79 -17.70
C LEU A 17 -61.80 18.99 -17.95
N VAL A 18 -60.74 19.62 -18.48
CA VAL A 18 -59.41 19.02 -18.60
C VAL A 18 -58.78 19.05 -17.21
N ILE A 19 -58.83 17.94 -16.50
CA ILE A 19 -58.03 17.70 -15.30
C ILE A 19 -56.64 17.32 -15.78
N PRO A 20 -55.57 18.06 -15.41
CA PRO A 20 -54.21 17.60 -15.70
C PRO A 20 -53.94 16.31 -14.90
N GLN A 21 -53.79 15.21 -15.58
CA GLN A 21 -53.23 14.01 -14.98
C GLN A 21 -51.76 14.33 -14.64
N ILE A 22 -51.46 14.55 -13.37
CA ILE A 22 -50.11 14.47 -12.84
C ILE A 22 -49.73 12.99 -12.96
N ALA A 23 -48.96 12.65 -14.00
CA ALA A 23 -48.31 11.37 -14.07
C ALA A 23 -47.28 11.35 -12.92
N ALA A 24 -47.64 10.71 -11.80
CA ALA A 24 -46.67 10.29 -10.85
C ALA A 24 -45.75 9.31 -11.58
N SER A 25 -44.54 9.75 -11.93
CA SER A 25 -43.45 8.88 -12.34
C SER A 25 -43.04 8.04 -11.11
N GLY A 26 -43.85 7.03 -10.80
CA GLY A 26 -43.40 5.94 -9.96
C GLY A 26 -42.27 5.25 -10.71
N THR A 27 -41.07 5.37 -10.22
CA THR A 27 -39.97 4.47 -10.60
C THR A 27 -40.48 3.06 -10.35
N ALA A 28 -40.73 2.30 -11.41
CA ALA A 28 -41.01 0.87 -11.27
C ALA A 28 -39.76 0.27 -10.63
N ASN A 29 -39.86 -0.16 -9.37
CA ASN A 29 -38.83 -0.98 -8.75
C ASN A 29 -38.66 -2.20 -9.65
N ALA A 30 -37.43 -2.40 -10.15
CA ALA A 30 -37.08 -3.62 -10.86
C ALA A 30 -37.45 -4.81 -9.95
N ALA A 31 -38.15 -5.82 -10.54
CA ALA A 31 -38.53 -7.00 -9.80
C ALA A 31 -37.28 -7.69 -9.23
N ASP A 32 -37.37 -8.17 -7.98
CA ASP A 32 -36.29 -8.95 -7.36
C ASP A 32 -35.91 -10.15 -8.24
N SER A 33 -34.62 -10.25 -8.52
CA SER A 33 -34.00 -11.36 -9.29
C SER A 33 -32.92 -12.04 -8.47
N LEU A 34 -32.58 -13.27 -8.85
CA LEU A 34 -31.44 -13.98 -8.27
C LEU A 34 -30.13 -13.39 -8.84
N LEU A 35 -29.37 -12.69 -7.98
CA LEU A 35 -28.19 -11.94 -8.36
C LEU A 35 -26.90 -12.77 -8.29
N SER A 36 -26.87 -13.83 -7.47
CA SER A 36 -25.67 -14.64 -7.19
C SER A 36 -25.44 -15.79 -8.17
N ALA A 37 -26.42 -16.15 -9.04
CA ALA A 37 -26.32 -17.32 -9.90
C ALA A 37 -25.08 -17.29 -10.82
N ASN A 38 -24.23 -18.31 -10.70
CA ASN A 38 -22.98 -18.49 -11.47
C ASN A 38 -22.00 -17.32 -11.36
N LYS A 39 -22.03 -16.54 -10.28
CA LYS A 39 -21.14 -15.41 -10.03
C LYS A 39 -19.81 -15.85 -9.42
N PRO A 40 -18.72 -15.10 -9.66
CA PRO A 40 -17.42 -15.37 -9.04
C PRO A 40 -17.53 -15.38 -7.50
N THR A 41 -16.86 -16.36 -6.88
CA THR A 41 -16.82 -16.49 -5.42
C THR A 41 -15.37 -16.47 -4.92
N THR A 42 -15.21 -16.02 -3.69
CA THR A 42 -13.96 -16.14 -2.91
C THR A 42 -14.27 -16.74 -1.55
N THR A 43 -13.34 -17.49 -0.99
CA THR A 43 -13.54 -18.21 0.27
C THR A 43 -12.31 -18.06 1.17
N SER A 44 -12.52 -18.14 2.49
CA SER A 44 -11.41 -18.17 3.46
C SER A 44 -10.60 -19.46 3.36
N SER A 45 -11.27 -20.58 3.03
CA SER A 45 -10.66 -21.89 2.81
C SER A 45 -11.62 -22.80 2.05
N VAL A 46 -11.08 -23.93 1.57
CA VAL A 46 -11.84 -25.08 1.07
C VAL A 46 -11.39 -26.35 1.78
N GLU A 47 -12.31 -27.28 2.04
CA GLU A 47 -12.01 -28.59 2.62
C GLU A 47 -11.22 -29.45 1.63
N ALA A 48 -11.65 -29.48 0.38
CA ALA A 48 -10.99 -30.14 -0.74
C ALA A 48 -11.25 -29.37 -2.05
N ALA A 49 -10.46 -29.63 -3.09
CA ALA A 49 -10.59 -28.94 -4.38
C ALA A 49 -11.99 -29.09 -5.04
N THR A 50 -12.70 -30.18 -4.73
CA THR A 50 -14.06 -30.45 -5.22
C THR A 50 -15.15 -29.65 -4.50
N PHE A 51 -14.84 -29.00 -3.38
CA PHE A 51 -15.78 -28.22 -2.57
C PHE A 51 -15.53 -26.72 -2.67
N GLY A 52 -15.25 -26.25 -3.89
CA GLY A 52 -14.97 -24.85 -4.16
C GLY A 52 -16.20 -23.94 -3.98
N GLY A 53 -15.95 -22.64 -3.76
CA GLY A 53 -17.01 -21.65 -3.54
C GLY A 53 -18.01 -21.52 -4.69
N ALA A 54 -17.61 -21.81 -5.93
CA ALA A 54 -18.48 -21.77 -7.11
C ALA A 54 -19.68 -22.71 -6.99
N ASN A 55 -19.51 -23.84 -6.31
CA ASN A 55 -20.58 -24.82 -6.09
C ASN A 55 -21.74 -24.30 -5.21
N ALA A 56 -21.52 -23.22 -4.47
CA ALA A 56 -22.59 -22.65 -3.64
C ALA A 56 -23.44 -21.58 -4.37
N VAL A 57 -23.19 -21.39 -5.69
CA VAL A 57 -23.95 -20.42 -6.51
C VAL A 57 -24.26 -20.96 -7.91
N ASP A 58 -24.10 -22.27 -8.13
CA ASP A 58 -24.29 -22.93 -9.44
C ASP A 58 -25.73 -23.38 -9.70
N GLY A 59 -26.58 -23.36 -8.66
CA GLY A 59 -27.97 -23.76 -8.72
C GLY A 59 -28.17 -25.28 -8.66
N ASP A 60 -27.12 -26.08 -8.38
CA ASP A 60 -27.18 -27.53 -8.21
C ASP A 60 -27.20 -27.90 -6.73
N PRO A 61 -28.34 -28.35 -6.17
CA PRO A 61 -28.45 -28.67 -4.75
C PRO A 61 -27.66 -29.93 -4.35
N THR A 62 -26.97 -30.57 -5.26
CA THR A 62 -26.12 -31.74 -5.01
C THR A 62 -24.63 -31.41 -4.88
N THR A 63 -24.22 -30.22 -5.30
CA THR A 63 -22.88 -29.69 -5.10
C THR A 63 -22.82 -28.76 -3.89
N ARG A 64 -21.62 -28.48 -3.38
CA ARG A 64 -21.49 -27.63 -2.21
C ARG A 64 -20.12 -26.94 -2.11
N TRP A 65 -20.07 -25.80 -1.46
CA TRP A 65 -18.86 -25.29 -0.85
C TRP A 65 -18.72 -25.89 0.54
N ALA A 66 -17.49 -26.28 0.92
CA ALA A 66 -17.16 -26.62 2.30
C ALA A 66 -15.82 -25.99 2.71
N SER A 67 -15.81 -25.37 3.89
CA SER A 67 -14.61 -24.79 4.48
C SER A 67 -13.79 -25.86 5.21
N ARG A 68 -12.54 -25.54 5.54
CA ARG A 68 -11.71 -26.37 6.41
C ARG A 68 -12.44 -26.71 7.71
N GLU A 69 -12.39 -27.98 8.11
CA GLU A 69 -12.97 -28.46 9.35
C GLU A 69 -12.28 -27.88 10.60
N GLY A 70 -13.04 -27.76 11.66
CA GLY A 70 -12.51 -27.42 12.98
C GLY A 70 -12.07 -25.96 13.18
N VAL A 71 -12.28 -25.05 12.21
CA VAL A 71 -11.76 -23.67 12.23
C VAL A 71 -12.89 -22.63 12.22
N ASP A 72 -12.82 -21.68 13.16
CA ASP A 72 -13.64 -20.46 13.20
C ASP A 72 -12.72 -19.24 13.30
N PRO A 73 -13.05 -18.11 12.63
CA PRO A 73 -14.13 -17.94 11.67
C PRO A 73 -13.76 -18.42 10.26
N GLN A 74 -14.78 -18.70 9.42
CA GLN A 74 -14.64 -18.97 7.98
C GLN A 74 -15.71 -18.22 7.20
N TRP A 75 -15.48 -17.99 5.92
CA TRP A 75 -16.41 -17.21 5.11
C TRP A 75 -16.40 -17.60 3.62
N ILE A 76 -17.52 -17.32 2.97
CA ILE A 76 -17.66 -17.30 1.51
C ILE A 76 -18.20 -15.94 1.09
N ALA A 77 -17.69 -15.37 0.01
CA ALA A 77 -18.17 -14.13 -0.59
C ALA A 77 -18.46 -14.33 -2.08
N VAL A 78 -19.53 -13.72 -2.57
CA VAL A 78 -19.91 -13.68 -3.98
C VAL A 78 -19.76 -12.26 -4.51
N ASP A 79 -19.19 -12.11 -5.73
CA ASP A 79 -19.13 -10.86 -6.50
C ASP A 79 -20.34 -10.79 -7.44
N LEU A 80 -21.29 -9.92 -7.17
CA LEU A 80 -22.50 -9.75 -7.98
C LEU A 80 -22.24 -9.12 -9.36
N GLY A 81 -20.99 -8.66 -9.60
CA GLY A 81 -20.57 -8.03 -10.86
C GLY A 81 -20.80 -6.52 -10.91
N GLY A 82 -21.55 -5.96 -9.98
CA GLY A 82 -21.86 -4.53 -9.84
C GLY A 82 -22.61 -4.26 -8.57
N ASN A 83 -22.79 -2.98 -8.21
CA ASN A 83 -23.60 -2.61 -7.07
C ASN A 83 -25.05 -3.03 -7.28
N ALA A 84 -25.66 -3.58 -6.25
CA ALA A 84 -27.05 -4.03 -6.24
C ALA A 84 -27.75 -3.59 -4.96
N THR A 85 -29.08 -3.44 -5.03
CA THR A 85 -29.94 -3.36 -3.87
C THR A 85 -30.34 -4.80 -3.50
N ILE A 86 -29.94 -5.24 -2.32
CA ILE A 86 -30.12 -6.59 -1.83
C ILE A 86 -31.35 -6.59 -0.92
N SER A 87 -32.34 -7.36 -1.29
CA SER A 87 -33.61 -7.50 -0.55
C SER A 87 -33.65 -8.74 0.35
N LYS A 88 -32.88 -9.80 -0.05
CA LYS A 88 -32.93 -11.08 0.65
C LYS A 88 -31.65 -11.88 0.40
N VAL A 89 -31.23 -12.63 1.42
CA VAL A 89 -30.23 -13.71 1.31
C VAL A 89 -30.88 -15.00 1.81
N LYS A 90 -30.70 -16.07 1.00
CA LYS A 90 -31.14 -17.42 1.38
C LYS A 90 -29.92 -18.35 1.35
N LEU A 91 -29.75 -19.11 2.40
CA LEU A 91 -28.70 -20.10 2.59
C LEU A 91 -29.29 -21.48 2.67
N SER A 92 -28.78 -22.42 1.89
CA SER A 92 -29.12 -23.84 1.98
C SER A 92 -27.88 -24.55 2.57
N TRP A 93 -27.95 -24.78 3.88
CA TRP A 93 -26.87 -25.44 4.60
C TRP A 93 -26.87 -26.94 4.35
N GLU A 94 -25.69 -27.53 4.22
CA GLU A 94 -25.44 -28.96 4.37
C GLU A 94 -25.45 -29.30 5.88
N ALA A 95 -25.12 -30.53 6.27
CA ALA A 95 -25.10 -30.94 7.69
C ALA A 95 -24.12 -30.10 8.54
N ALA A 96 -23.08 -29.56 7.94
CA ALA A 96 -22.08 -28.69 8.57
C ALA A 96 -22.46 -27.20 8.43
N TYR A 97 -23.23 -26.70 9.37
CA TYR A 97 -23.81 -25.34 9.33
C TYR A 97 -23.16 -24.37 10.34
N ALA A 98 -23.45 -23.08 10.16
CA ALA A 98 -23.14 -22.03 11.13
C ALA A 98 -24.26 -21.89 12.18
N SER A 99 -23.97 -22.11 13.47
CA SER A 99 -24.88 -21.73 14.56
C SER A 99 -24.90 -20.23 14.83
N SER A 100 -23.86 -19.50 14.39
CA SER A 100 -23.83 -18.03 14.38
C SER A 100 -23.03 -17.54 13.18
N TYR A 101 -23.59 -16.54 12.48
CA TYR A 101 -22.94 -15.93 11.31
C TYR A 101 -23.40 -14.49 11.10
N GLN A 102 -22.66 -13.78 10.24
CA GLN A 102 -22.99 -12.43 9.80
C GLN A 102 -23.21 -12.40 8.29
N ILE A 103 -24.21 -11.65 7.85
CA ILE A 103 -24.36 -11.25 6.45
C ILE A 103 -23.71 -9.87 6.31
N GLN A 104 -22.71 -9.77 5.45
CA GLN A 104 -21.92 -8.56 5.26
C GLN A 104 -21.95 -8.14 3.79
N THR A 105 -21.89 -6.83 3.53
CA THR A 105 -21.75 -6.30 2.17
C THR A 105 -20.50 -5.45 2.04
N SER A 106 -20.01 -5.34 0.81
CA SER A 106 -18.89 -4.48 0.44
C SER A 106 -19.07 -3.92 -0.96
N THR A 107 -18.53 -2.75 -1.23
CA THR A 107 -18.44 -2.16 -2.58
C THR A 107 -17.13 -2.49 -3.28
N ASN A 108 -16.09 -2.86 -2.53
CA ASN A 108 -14.72 -3.07 -3.05
C ASN A 108 -14.12 -4.46 -2.76
N GLY A 109 -14.85 -5.34 -2.05
CA GLY A 109 -14.40 -6.68 -1.68
C GLY A 109 -13.38 -6.75 -0.52
N THR A 110 -12.92 -5.62 -0.01
CA THR A 110 -11.90 -5.53 1.06
C THR A 110 -12.45 -4.95 2.36
N SER A 111 -13.25 -3.89 2.29
CA SER A 111 -13.92 -3.26 3.44
C SER A 111 -15.34 -3.77 3.58
N TRP A 112 -15.68 -4.38 4.72
CA TRP A 112 -16.93 -5.08 4.94
C TRP A 112 -17.80 -4.42 6.00
N SER A 113 -19.10 -4.30 5.71
CA SER A 113 -20.11 -3.76 6.63
C SER A 113 -21.10 -4.87 7.00
N THR A 114 -21.23 -5.18 8.28
CA THR A 114 -22.23 -6.15 8.77
C THR A 114 -23.64 -5.57 8.65
N LYS A 115 -24.50 -6.26 7.94
CA LYS A 115 -25.90 -5.88 7.72
C LYS A 115 -26.85 -6.66 8.63
N LYS A 116 -26.50 -7.91 8.95
CA LYS A 116 -27.27 -8.74 9.86
C LYS A 116 -26.31 -9.67 10.63
N SER A 117 -26.60 -9.88 11.91
CA SER A 117 -25.97 -10.93 12.73
C SER A 117 -27.06 -11.91 13.16
N LEU A 118 -26.82 -13.19 12.97
CA LEU A 118 -27.71 -14.28 13.30
C LEU A 118 -27.03 -15.21 14.30
N THR A 119 -27.78 -15.68 15.29
CA THR A 119 -27.32 -16.60 16.34
C THR A 119 -28.36 -17.65 16.63
N GLY A 120 -27.95 -18.80 17.15
CA GLY A 120 -28.86 -19.89 17.49
C GLY A 120 -29.48 -20.59 16.28
N GLN A 121 -28.79 -20.52 15.12
CA GLN A 121 -29.22 -21.18 13.90
C GLN A 121 -29.01 -22.70 14.02
N ASN A 122 -29.84 -23.48 13.32
CA ASN A 122 -29.89 -24.94 13.43
C ASN A 122 -29.66 -25.66 12.09
N GLY A 123 -29.18 -24.95 11.07
CA GLY A 123 -28.96 -25.49 9.73
C GLY A 123 -30.22 -25.60 8.86
N GLY A 124 -30.13 -26.30 7.75
CA GLY A 124 -31.20 -26.39 6.77
C GLY A 124 -31.29 -25.13 5.90
N ILE A 125 -32.45 -24.53 5.79
CA ILE A 125 -32.65 -23.31 4.98
C ILE A 125 -32.85 -22.12 5.89
N ASP A 126 -31.92 -21.13 5.78
CA ASP A 126 -32.05 -19.83 6.41
C ASP A 126 -32.41 -18.78 5.36
N GLU A 127 -33.54 -18.09 5.54
CA GLU A 127 -33.96 -16.99 4.68
C GLU A 127 -33.98 -15.69 5.48
N THR A 128 -33.24 -14.68 5.05
CA THR A 128 -33.12 -13.40 5.74
C THR A 128 -33.44 -12.24 4.81
N SER A 129 -34.51 -11.49 5.13
CA SER A 129 -34.82 -10.23 4.45
C SER A 129 -33.81 -9.14 4.88
N LEU A 130 -33.38 -8.35 3.92
CA LEU A 130 -32.40 -7.28 4.08
C LEU A 130 -32.88 -6.00 3.38
N SER A 131 -32.34 -4.86 3.81
CA SER A 131 -32.34 -3.62 3.03
C SER A 131 -30.89 -3.14 3.00
N ALA A 132 -30.14 -3.58 2.00
CA ALA A 132 -28.71 -3.33 1.92
C ALA A 132 -28.28 -3.05 0.48
N THR A 133 -27.14 -2.38 0.31
CA THR A 133 -26.49 -2.16 -0.99
C THR A 133 -25.07 -2.70 -0.94
N GLY A 134 -24.58 -3.17 -2.08
CA GLY A 134 -23.20 -3.62 -2.25
C GLY A 134 -22.99 -4.40 -3.55
N ARG A 135 -21.74 -4.49 -3.97
CA ARG A 135 -21.29 -5.36 -5.07
C ARG A 135 -20.98 -6.78 -4.57
N TYR A 136 -20.44 -6.87 -3.35
CA TYR A 136 -20.04 -8.14 -2.76
C TYR A 136 -20.94 -8.46 -1.58
N VAL A 137 -21.34 -9.72 -1.45
CA VAL A 137 -22.04 -10.25 -0.28
C VAL A 137 -21.23 -11.38 0.33
N ARG A 138 -20.99 -11.31 1.65
CA ARG A 138 -20.22 -12.31 2.38
C ARG A 138 -21.04 -12.91 3.51
N ILE A 139 -20.99 -14.24 3.61
CA ILE A 139 -21.45 -14.99 4.77
C ILE A 139 -20.22 -15.28 5.63
N TYR A 140 -20.18 -14.66 6.79
CA TYR A 140 -19.06 -14.74 7.72
C TYR A 140 -19.48 -15.56 8.94
N GLY A 141 -19.14 -16.86 8.94
CA GLY A 141 -19.43 -17.80 10.01
C GLY A 141 -18.53 -17.54 11.21
N THR A 142 -19.15 -17.24 12.36
CA THR A 142 -18.45 -16.93 13.61
C THR A 142 -18.45 -18.08 14.60
N LYS A 143 -19.40 -19.02 14.46
CA LYS A 143 -19.50 -20.22 15.30
C LYS A 143 -20.14 -21.36 14.52
N ARG A 144 -19.47 -22.49 14.46
CA ARG A 144 -19.98 -23.73 13.87
C ARG A 144 -21.09 -24.33 14.71
N GLY A 145 -22.04 -25.02 14.06
CA GLY A 145 -23.09 -25.83 14.71
C GLY A 145 -22.67 -27.28 14.94
N THR A 146 -21.62 -27.73 14.27
CA THR A 146 -21.11 -29.12 14.29
C THR A 146 -19.58 -29.14 14.47
N PRO A 147 -18.94 -30.29 14.72
CA PRO A 147 -17.49 -30.42 14.76
C PRO A 147 -16.80 -30.15 13.41
N TYR A 148 -17.52 -30.26 12.29
CA TYR A 148 -17.04 -30.06 10.92
C TYR A 148 -16.75 -28.58 10.63
N GLY A 149 -16.65 -28.20 9.35
CA GLY A 149 -16.50 -26.79 8.91
C GLY A 149 -17.86 -26.07 8.76
N TYR A 150 -17.92 -25.23 7.73
CA TYR A 150 -19.15 -24.63 7.20
C TYR A 150 -19.36 -25.16 5.79
N SER A 151 -20.58 -25.60 5.47
CA SER A 151 -20.89 -26.18 4.18
C SER A 151 -22.22 -25.68 3.67
N LEU A 152 -22.23 -25.09 2.47
CA LEU A 152 -23.41 -24.56 1.81
C LEU A 152 -23.62 -25.29 0.48
N PHE A 153 -24.82 -25.83 0.28
CA PHE A 153 -25.30 -26.22 -1.03
C PHE A 153 -25.56 -24.98 -1.88
N GLU A 154 -26.26 -23.96 -1.32
CA GLU A 154 -26.56 -22.74 -2.06
C GLU A 154 -26.47 -21.47 -1.19
N LEU A 155 -25.91 -20.43 -1.80
CA LEU A 155 -25.93 -19.04 -1.38
C LEU A 155 -26.70 -18.23 -2.43
N GLU A 156 -27.97 -17.98 -2.17
CA GLU A 156 -28.82 -17.17 -3.02
C GLU A 156 -28.88 -15.73 -2.50
N VAL A 157 -28.51 -14.77 -3.33
CA VAL A 157 -28.67 -13.34 -3.07
C VAL A 157 -29.72 -12.78 -4.02
N TRP A 158 -30.80 -12.24 -3.48
CA TRP A 158 -31.93 -11.71 -4.22
C TRP A 158 -31.99 -10.19 -4.10
N GLY A 159 -32.43 -9.53 -5.17
CA GLY A 159 -32.59 -8.09 -5.21
C GLY A 159 -32.71 -7.56 -6.62
N SER A 160 -32.48 -6.27 -6.76
CA SER A 160 -32.39 -5.60 -8.06
C SER A 160 -30.94 -5.18 -8.31
N SER A 161 -30.39 -5.58 -9.44
CA SER A 161 -29.11 -5.02 -9.86
C SER A 161 -29.31 -3.54 -10.19
N ASN A 162 -28.46 -2.68 -9.67
CA ASN A 162 -28.41 -1.28 -10.12
C ASN A 162 -27.76 -1.17 -11.52
N ASN A 163 -27.56 -2.30 -12.19
CA ASN A 163 -26.90 -2.47 -13.49
C ASN A 163 -27.85 -2.17 -14.69
N GLY A 164 -28.78 -1.24 -14.55
CA GLY A 164 -29.35 -0.60 -15.73
C GLY A 164 -28.33 0.28 -16.44
N ASP A 165 -27.28 0.71 -15.72
CA ASP A 165 -26.20 1.53 -16.23
C ASP A 165 -24.89 0.71 -16.36
N VAL A 166 -24.47 0.48 -17.57
CA VAL A 166 -23.19 -0.16 -17.93
C VAL A 166 -22.26 0.81 -18.64
N THR A 167 -22.68 2.06 -18.78
CA THR A 167 -21.95 3.13 -19.48
C THR A 167 -21.02 3.82 -18.49
N PRO A 168 -19.70 3.71 -18.64
CA PRO A 168 -18.78 4.46 -17.76
C PRO A 168 -18.86 5.96 -18.02
N PRO A 169 -18.60 6.80 -17.00
CA PRO A 169 -18.44 8.24 -17.19
C PRO A 169 -17.37 8.59 -18.22
N THR A 170 -17.49 9.76 -18.82
CA THR A 170 -16.42 10.31 -19.65
C THR A 170 -15.14 10.53 -18.84
N ALA A 171 -13.99 10.65 -19.52
CA ALA A 171 -12.75 11.04 -18.83
C ALA A 171 -12.87 12.46 -18.26
N PRO A 172 -12.39 12.73 -17.03
CA PRO A 172 -12.16 14.10 -16.57
C PRO A 172 -11.18 14.82 -17.50
N THR A 173 -11.36 16.10 -17.73
CA THR A 173 -10.50 16.89 -18.63
C THR A 173 -9.83 18.05 -17.89
N GLY A 174 -8.78 18.62 -18.47
CA GLY A 174 -8.13 19.79 -17.91
C GLY A 174 -7.48 19.55 -16.55
N LEU A 175 -7.07 18.29 -16.24
CA LEU A 175 -6.31 18.04 -15.02
C LEU A 175 -5.05 18.89 -15.02
N ALA A 176 -4.87 19.67 -13.96
CA ALA A 176 -3.73 20.55 -13.75
C ALA A 176 -3.34 20.60 -12.27
N SER A 177 -2.06 20.84 -12.01
CA SER A 177 -1.59 21.24 -10.68
C SER A 177 -1.85 22.74 -10.49
N THR A 178 -2.56 23.10 -9.43
CA THR A 178 -2.88 24.48 -9.07
C THR A 178 -1.93 25.08 -8.04
N GLY A 179 -1.09 24.25 -7.42
CA GLY A 179 -0.09 24.69 -6.45
C GLY A 179 0.69 23.53 -5.87
N THR A 180 1.93 23.80 -5.46
CA THR A 180 2.80 22.85 -4.77
C THR A 180 3.43 23.51 -3.56
N THR A 181 3.60 22.72 -2.49
CA THR A 181 4.45 23.06 -1.34
C THR A 181 5.61 22.05 -1.27
N SER A 182 6.43 22.11 -0.25
CA SER A 182 7.46 21.09 0.00
C SER A 182 6.89 19.72 0.32
N SER A 183 5.61 19.61 0.68
CA SER A 183 4.97 18.37 1.13
C SER A 183 3.57 18.13 0.56
N SER A 184 3.12 18.91 -0.42
CA SER A 184 1.81 18.71 -1.03
C SER A 184 1.75 19.16 -2.49
N VAL A 185 0.78 18.57 -3.21
CA VAL A 185 0.37 18.96 -4.57
C VAL A 185 -1.13 19.16 -4.56
N SER A 186 -1.60 20.33 -4.97
CA SER A 186 -3.02 20.62 -5.19
C SER A 186 -3.38 20.43 -6.66
N LEU A 187 -4.46 19.70 -6.91
CA LEU A 187 -4.95 19.31 -8.24
C LEU A 187 -6.36 19.85 -8.45
N GLN A 188 -6.67 20.18 -9.69
CA GLN A 188 -8.01 20.56 -10.14
C GLN A 188 -8.25 20.00 -11.55
N TRP A 189 -9.49 19.66 -11.86
CA TRP A 189 -9.91 19.17 -13.16
C TRP A 189 -11.33 19.63 -13.51
N THR A 190 -11.70 19.50 -14.78
CA THR A 190 -13.07 19.70 -15.25
C THR A 190 -13.86 18.40 -15.04
N ALA A 191 -15.09 18.54 -14.55
CA ALA A 191 -15.96 17.41 -14.27
C ALA A 191 -16.18 16.52 -15.50
N ALA A 192 -16.18 15.22 -15.27
CA ALA A 192 -16.68 14.23 -16.22
C ALA A 192 -18.20 14.29 -16.29
N THR A 193 -18.77 13.74 -17.36
CA THR A 193 -20.22 13.62 -17.54
C THR A 193 -20.61 12.15 -17.67
N ASP A 194 -21.81 11.84 -17.24
CA ASP A 194 -22.44 10.55 -17.33
C ASP A 194 -23.95 10.72 -17.38
N GLU A 195 -24.69 9.84 -18.09
CA GLU A 195 -26.15 9.96 -18.22
C GLU A 195 -26.90 9.74 -16.90
N ASN A 196 -26.34 8.93 -16.00
CA ASN A 196 -26.87 8.64 -14.68
C ASN A 196 -26.13 9.38 -13.55
N GLY A 197 -25.14 10.18 -13.92
CA GLY A 197 -24.41 11.08 -13.05
C GLY A 197 -23.12 10.52 -12.47
N VAL A 198 -22.15 11.41 -12.29
CA VAL A 198 -20.85 11.12 -11.64
C VAL A 198 -20.99 11.25 -10.14
N THR A 199 -20.60 10.22 -9.38
CA THR A 199 -20.64 10.19 -7.91
C THR A 199 -19.32 10.53 -7.23
N GLY A 200 -18.20 10.49 -7.97
CA GLY A 200 -16.88 10.79 -7.43
C GLY A 200 -15.75 10.48 -8.40
N TYR A 201 -14.54 10.63 -7.90
CA TYR A 201 -13.32 10.47 -8.69
C TYR A 201 -12.30 9.62 -7.93
N ASP A 202 -11.50 8.85 -8.66
CA ASP A 202 -10.28 8.24 -8.16
C ASP A 202 -9.10 9.09 -8.63
N VAL A 203 -8.35 9.66 -7.69
CA VAL A 203 -7.08 10.35 -7.97
C VAL A 203 -5.95 9.35 -7.84
N LEU A 204 -5.16 9.19 -8.90
CA LEU A 204 -4.03 8.27 -8.93
C LEU A 204 -2.72 9.06 -8.95
N ARG A 205 -1.79 8.67 -8.08
CA ARG A 205 -0.39 9.11 -8.08
C ARG A 205 0.50 7.94 -8.48
N ASN A 206 1.29 8.11 -9.53
CA ASN A 206 2.16 7.06 -10.07
C ASN A 206 1.42 5.72 -10.30
N GLY A 207 0.15 5.79 -10.73
CA GLY A 207 -0.71 4.64 -10.99
C GLY A 207 -1.47 4.07 -9.78
N SER A 208 -1.20 4.52 -8.55
CA SER A 208 -1.89 4.08 -7.33
C SER A 208 -2.91 5.10 -6.86
N VAL A 209 -4.10 4.65 -6.44
CA VAL A 209 -5.15 5.54 -5.91
C VAL A 209 -4.70 6.13 -4.57
N VAL A 210 -4.69 7.47 -4.48
CA VAL A 210 -4.30 8.22 -3.28
C VAL A 210 -5.45 9.04 -2.69
N GLY A 211 -6.58 9.13 -3.37
CA GLY A 211 -7.77 9.80 -2.86
C GLY A 211 -9.00 9.54 -3.71
N THR A 212 -10.18 9.69 -3.09
CA THR A 212 -11.49 9.44 -3.71
C THR A 212 -12.47 10.60 -3.46
N PRO A 213 -12.14 11.83 -3.92
CA PRO A 213 -13.01 13.00 -3.70
C PRO A 213 -14.32 12.90 -4.50
N THR A 214 -15.36 13.57 -4.00
CA THR A 214 -16.63 13.74 -4.73
C THR A 214 -16.65 15.03 -5.59
N GLY A 215 -15.75 15.97 -5.31
CA GLY A 215 -15.58 17.22 -6.07
C GLY A 215 -14.47 17.12 -7.10
N THR A 216 -14.21 18.22 -7.80
CA THR A 216 -13.25 18.34 -8.90
C THR A 216 -11.89 18.90 -8.48
N SER A 217 -11.54 18.78 -7.22
CA SER A 217 -10.24 19.17 -6.68
C SER A 217 -9.78 18.18 -5.61
N PHE A 218 -8.46 18.07 -5.44
CA PHE A 218 -7.85 17.22 -4.44
C PHE A 218 -6.48 17.79 -4.04
N THR A 219 -6.12 17.72 -2.77
CA THR A 219 -4.77 18.04 -2.29
C THR A 219 -4.13 16.76 -1.75
N ASP A 220 -3.10 16.31 -2.43
CA ASP A 220 -2.24 15.22 -1.99
C ASP A 220 -1.18 15.76 -1.04
N SER A 221 -1.13 15.26 0.19
CA SER A 221 -0.28 15.75 1.27
C SER A 221 0.63 14.66 1.81
N GLY A 222 1.66 15.06 2.58
CA GLY A 222 2.65 14.12 3.12
C GLY A 222 3.63 13.62 2.06
N LEU A 223 3.85 14.42 1.02
CA LEU A 223 4.74 14.10 -0.07
C LEU A 223 6.19 14.42 0.28
N ALA A 224 7.12 13.68 -0.32
CA ALA A 224 8.53 13.99 -0.28
C ALA A 224 8.82 15.31 -0.99
N SER A 225 9.69 16.15 -0.41
CA SER A 225 10.09 17.44 -0.99
C SER A 225 10.99 17.27 -2.21
N GLY A 226 10.92 18.22 -3.15
CA GLY A 226 11.72 18.20 -4.38
C GLY A 226 11.46 16.99 -5.29
N THR A 227 10.32 16.32 -5.13
CA THR A 227 9.99 15.06 -5.82
C THR A 227 8.91 15.27 -6.86
N THR A 228 9.10 14.69 -8.05
CA THR A 228 8.11 14.74 -9.14
C THR A 228 7.18 13.54 -9.06
N PHE A 229 5.89 13.80 -9.12
CA PHE A 229 4.83 12.80 -9.15
C PHE A 229 4.00 12.96 -10.42
N THR A 230 3.51 11.84 -10.94
CA THR A 230 2.58 11.82 -12.09
C THR A 230 1.18 11.52 -11.58
N TYR A 231 0.21 12.39 -11.92
CA TYR A 231 -1.19 12.25 -11.52
C TYR A 231 -2.09 12.01 -12.72
N THR A 232 -3.11 11.16 -12.51
CA THR A 232 -4.28 10.98 -13.38
C THR A 232 -5.54 10.90 -12.52
N VAL A 233 -6.70 11.18 -13.12
CA VAL A 233 -7.99 11.10 -12.43
C VAL A 233 -8.98 10.32 -13.27
N ARG A 234 -9.78 9.45 -12.65
CA ARG A 234 -10.89 8.73 -13.27
C ARG A 234 -12.19 9.07 -12.57
N ALA A 235 -13.28 9.20 -13.32
CA ALA A 235 -14.62 9.38 -12.75
C ALA A 235 -15.27 8.03 -12.45
N ARG A 236 -16.20 8.04 -11.51
CA ARG A 236 -17.01 6.91 -11.08
C ARG A 236 -18.46 7.33 -10.97
N ASP A 237 -19.40 6.50 -11.47
CA ASP A 237 -20.84 6.68 -11.37
C ASP A 237 -21.46 5.97 -10.15
N ALA A 238 -22.80 6.00 -10.05
CA ALA A 238 -23.54 5.33 -8.98
C ALA A 238 -23.59 3.79 -9.16
N ALA A 239 -23.47 3.29 -10.39
CA ALA A 239 -23.41 1.86 -10.69
C ALA A 239 -22.03 1.25 -10.40
N GLY A 240 -21.00 2.09 -10.19
CA GLY A 240 -19.62 1.67 -9.91
C GLY A 240 -18.78 1.53 -11.19
N ASN A 241 -19.27 1.96 -12.36
CA ASN A 241 -18.47 1.98 -13.56
C ASN A 241 -17.38 3.03 -13.44
N LEU A 242 -16.17 2.69 -13.91
CA LEU A 242 -15.01 3.58 -13.92
C LEU A 242 -14.75 4.08 -15.32
N GLY A 243 -14.73 5.38 -15.49
CA GLY A 243 -14.39 6.04 -16.73
C GLY A 243 -12.90 5.93 -17.08
N PRO A 244 -12.53 6.30 -18.33
CA PRO A 244 -11.13 6.44 -18.72
C PRO A 244 -10.39 7.46 -17.87
N ALA A 245 -9.07 7.31 -17.80
CA ALA A 245 -8.22 8.28 -17.11
C ALA A 245 -8.15 9.61 -17.88
N SER A 246 -8.01 10.71 -17.15
CA SER A 246 -7.68 12.03 -17.67
C SER A 246 -6.32 12.06 -18.40
N ASN A 247 -5.95 13.21 -18.99
CA ASN A 247 -4.55 13.49 -19.29
C ASN A 247 -3.71 13.31 -18.02
N ALA A 248 -2.46 12.89 -18.19
CA ALA A 248 -1.49 12.85 -17.10
C ALA A 248 -0.91 14.25 -16.86
N VAL A 249 -0.70 14.64 -15.59
CA VAL A 249 0.03 15.84 -15.20
C VAL A 249 1.20 15.45 -14.30
N GLN A 250 2.36 16.05 -14.55
CA GLN A 250 3.49 15.97 -13.65
C GLN A 250 3.52 17.21 -12.74
N ALA A 251 3.70 16.99 -11.45
CA ALA A 251 3.85 18.06 -10.47
C ALA A 251 5.04 17.73 -9.56
N THR A 252 5.90 18.74 -9.35
CA THR A 252 7.08 18.60 -8.48
C THR A 252 6.82 19.41 -7.21
N THR A 253 6.95 18.77 -6.05
CA THR A 253 6.92 19.47 -4.76
C THR A 253 8.10 20.44 -4.66
N LEU A 254 7.93 21.55 -3.95
CA LEU A 254 9.03 22.46 -3.70
C LEU A 254 10.14 21.77 -2.91
N PRO A 255 11.41 22.17 -3.08
CA PRO A 255 12.46 21.77 -2.15
C PRO A 255 12.09 22.13 -0.72
N ALA A 256 12.56 21.36 0.26
CA ALA A 256 12.42 21.72 1.67
C ALA A 256 13.05 23.10 1.92
N GLY A 257 12.32 23.98 2.59
CA GLY A 257 12.81 25.31 2.94
C GLY A 257 13.93 25.28 3.99
N PRO A 258 14.72 26.35 4.10
CA PRO A 258 15.66 26.48 5.20
C PRO A 258 14.96 26.37 6.56
N GLY A 259 15.41 25.41 7.40
CA GLY A 259 14.82 25.17 8.73
C GLY A 259 13.64 24.20 8.79
N GLU A 260 13.18 23.66 7.68
CA GLU A 260 12.19 22.58 7.64
C GLU A 260 12.85 21.26 8.06
N ASN A 261 12.23 20.56 9.04
CA ASN A 261 12.70 19.24 9.45
C ASN A 261 12.25 18.18 8.45
N ILE A 262 13.21 17.46 7.89
CA ILE A 262 12.96 16.32 7.00
C ILE A 262 13.20 15.04 7.80
N THR A 263 12.22 14.17 7.83
CA THR A 263 12.32 12.88 8.49
C THR A 263 12.58 11.78 7.47
N VAL A 264 13.66 11.03 7.67
CA VAL A 264 14.00 9.83 6.89
C VAL A 264 13.95 8.63 7.83
N VAL A 265 13.14 7.62 7.53
CA VAL A 265 13.23 6.33 8.23
C VAL A 265 14.31 5.49 7.56
N VAL A 266 15.20 4.93 8.38
CA VAL A 266 16.30 4.07 7.90
C VAL A 266 16.23 2.72 8.59
N SER A 267 16.34 1.63 7.84
CA SER A 267 16.67 0.28 8.30
C SER A 267 17.10 -0.59 7.12
N GLY A 268 17.73 -1.70 7.41
CA GLY A 268 18.01 -2.79 6.47
C GLY A 268 17.61 -4.11 7.09
N ASP A 269 17.90 -5.21 6.38
CA ASP A 269 17.70 -6.57 6.88
C ASP A 269 16.20 -6.77 7.23
N ILE A 270 15.32 -6.63 6.20
CA ILE A 270 13.91 -6.28 6.42
C ILE A 270 12.98 -7.49 6.31
N ALA A 271 12.59 -7.86 5.11
CA ALA A 271 11.48 -8.79 4.91
C ALA A 271 11.97 -10.23 4.78
N SER A 272 11.55 -11.07 5.71
CA SER A 272 11.92 -12.49 5.78
C SER A 272 10.73 -13.40 5.49
N LEU A 273 11.00 -14.60 4.94
CA LEU A 273 10.00 -15.64 4.70
C LEU A 273 9.54 -16.29 6.02
N THR A 274 10.38 -16.30 7.03
CA THR A 274 10.22 -17.05 8.27
C THR A 274 9.99 -16.19 9.50
N ASN A 275 10.12 -14.86 9.36
CA ASN A 275 9.97 -13.90 10.44
C ASN A 275 8.93 -12.82 10.03
N SER A 276 8.07 -12.42 10.96
CA SER A 276 7.00 -11.45 10.72
C SER A 276 7.31 -10.04 11.25
N GLU A 277 8.49 -9.81 11.82
CA GLU A 277 8.85 -8.53 12.47
C GLU A 277 8.86 -7.34 11.50
N HIS A 278 9.08 -7.58 10.21
CA HIS A 278 8.98 -6.55 9.18
C HIS A 278 7.57 -5.91 9.06
N TYR A 279 6.51 -6.59 9.50
CA TYR A 279 5.18 -5.97 9.62
C TYR A 279 5.09 -5.02 10.81
N GLU A 280 5.76 -5.35 11.92
CA GLU A 280 5.78 -4.50 13.11
C GLU A 280 6.63 -3.25 12.87
N THR A 281 7.80 -3.38 12.20
CA THR A 281 8.61 -2.22 11.81
C THR A 281 7.90 -1.34 10.78
N ALA A 282 7.09 -1.90 9.88
CA ALA A 282 6.24 -1.12 8.98
C ALA A 282 5.19 -0.28 9.73
N LYS A 283 4.64 -0.76 10.85
CA LYS A 283 3.73 0.04 11.70
C LYS A 283 4.42 1.25 12.33
N LEU A 284 5.71 1.14 12.65
CA LEU A 284 6.48 2.30 13.13
C LEU A 284 6.58 3.38 12.06
N ILE A 285 6.75 3.00 10.78
CA ILE A 285 6.77 3.95 9.67
C ILE A 285 5.43 4.69 9.55
N ASP A 286 4.29 3.98 9.75
CA ASP A 286 2.95 4.60 9.80
C ASP A 286 2.83 5.66 10.89
N GLN A 287 3.41 5.39 12.06
CA GLN A 287 3.38 6.31 13.20
C GLN A 287 4.30 7.51 12.98
N ILE A 288 5.50 7.28 12.44
CA ILE A 288 6.52 8.31 12.19
C ILE A 288 6.09 9.24 11.05
N LYS A 289 5.44 8.72 10.01
CA LYS A 289 5.03 9.45 8.79
C LYS A 289 6.20 10.19 8.15
N PRO A 290 7.27 9.49 7.72
CA PRO A 290 8.47 10.12 7.22
C PRO A 290 8.26 10.75 5.83
N ASN A 291 9.12 11.71 5.47
CA ASN A 291 9.22 12.23 4.11
C ASN A 291 9.86 11.21 3.16
N TYR A 292 10.81 10.42 3.66
CA TYR A 292 11.52 9.39 2.89
C TYR A 292 11.78 8.15 3.74
N VAL A 293 11.98 7.04 3.04
CA VAL A 293 12.51 5.79 3.59
C VAL A 293 13.82 5.49 2.86
N ALA A 294 14.92 5.29 3.58
CA ALA A 294 16.18 4.84 3.01
C ALA A 294 16.48 3.44 3.55
N THR A 295 16.58 2.44 2.68
CA THR A 295 16.94 1.09 3.12
C THR A 295 18.45 0.86 2.91
N VAL A 296 19.07 0.16 3.85
CA VAL A 296 20.51 -0.12 3.82
C VAL A 296 20.81 -1.55 3.35
N GLY A 297 20.02 -2.06 2.40
CA GLY A 297 20.19 -3.36 1.77
C GLY A 297 19.43 -4.49 2.47
N ASP A 298 19.46 -5.65 1.85
CA ASP A 298 18.70 -6.84 2.25
C ASP A 298 17.23 -6.50 2.55
N ASN A 299 16.59 -5.97 1.52
CA ASN A 299 15.19 -5.55 1.60
C ASN A 299 14.27 -6.78 1.68
N GLN A 300 14.65 -7.87 0.97
CA GLN A 300 13.88 -9.10 0.89
C GLN A 300 14.75 -10.36 0.92
N TYR A 301 14.51 -11.23 1.87
CA TYR A 301 15.07 -12.57 2.05
C TYR A 301 14.18 -13.65 1.40
N ASP A 302 14.70 -14.88 1.02
CA ASP A 302 16.12 -15.25 1.15
C ASP A 302 16.95 -14.86 -0.08
N SER A 303 16.33 -14.69 -1.26
CA SER A 303 17.04 -14.52 -2.53
C SER A 303 16.64 -13.25 -3.29
N GLY A 304 15.82 -12.38 -2.71
CA GLY A 304 15.40 -11.12 -3.34
C GLY A 304 14.64 -11.31 -4.64
N THR A 305 13.98 -12.46 -4.86
CA THR A 305 13.19 -12.71 -6.06
C THR A 305 11.92 -11.85 -6.08
N ILE A 306 11.40 -11.56 -7.28
CA ILE A 306 10.15 -10.80 -7.40
C ILE A 306 8.97 -11.48 -6.71
N ALA A 307 8.94 -12.81 -6.66
CA ALA A 307 7.91 -13.57 -5.96
C ALA A 307 7.96 -13.33 -4.44
N GLU A 308 9.15 -13.32 -3.86
CA GLU A 308 9.38 -13.01 -2.45
C GLU A 308 9.03 -11.56 -2.13
N TYR A 309 9.46 -10.60 -2.96
CA TYR A 309 9.08 -9.18 -2.83
C TYR A 309 7.56 -9.01 -2.77
N ARG A 310 6.81 -9.63 -3.69
CA ARG A 310 5.34 -9.57 -3.72
C ARG A 310 4.68 -10.29 -2.55
N ALA A 311 5.32 -11.33 -2.03
CA ALA A 311 4.78 -12.14 -0.94
C ALA A 311 4.95 -11.46 0.44
N HIS A 312 6.03 -10.73 0.66
CA HIS A 312 6.42 -10.23 1.98
C HIS A 312 6.68 -8.72 2.02
N TYR A 313 7.71 -8.20 1.36
CA TYR A 313 8.07 -6.77 1.39
C TYR A 313 6.91 -5.88 0.94
N ASP A 314 6.24 -6.22 -0.16
CA ASP A 314 5.13 -5.45 -0.72
C ASP A 314 3.95 -5.29 0.25
N LYS A 315 3.72 -6.30 1.08
CA LYS A 315 2.63 -6.31 2.08
C LYS A 315 2.94 -5.55 3.36
N SER A 316 4.18 -5.13 3.54
CA SER A 316 4.65 -4.40 4.73
C SER A 316 5.23 -3.03 4.34
N TRP A 317 6.51 -2.98 4.00
CA TRP A 317 7.22 -1.77 3.61
C TRP A 317 6.86 -1.28 2.20
N GLY A 318 6.26 -2.13 1.37
CA GLY A 318 5.89 -1.80 -0.01
C GLY A 318 4.94 -0.62 -0.15
N LYS A 319 4.08 -0.35 0.84
CA LYS A 319 3.20 0.82 0.84
C LYS A 319 3.96 2.16 0.85
N TYR A 320 5.23 2.15 1.25
CA TYR A 320 6.10 3.33 1.24
C TYR A 320 7.00 3.41 0.01
N LYS A 321 6.85 2.50 -0.95
CA LYS A 321 7.69 2.38 -2.14
C LYS A 321 7.93 3.71 -2.86
N SER A 322 6.90 4.55 -2.98
CA SER A 322 7.01 5.84 -3.69
C SER A 322 7.97 6.85 -3.03
N ILE A 323 8.17 6.74 -1.73
CA ILE A 323 9.10 7.59 -0.96
C ILE A 323 10.38 6.85 -0.58
N THR A 324 10.51 5.57 -0.99
CA THR A 324 11.69 4.75 -0.68
C THR A 324 12.86 5.12 -1.60
N ARG A 325 14.06 5.12 -1.03
CA ARG A 325 15.37 5.28 -1.69
C ARG A 325 16.24 4.09 -1.27
N PRO A 326 16.08 2.93 -1.94
CA PRO A 326 16.66 1.68 -1.47
C PRO A 326 18.14 1.56 -1.86
N ALA A 327 18.95 0.90 -1.00
CA ALA A 327 20.21 0.30 -1.38
C ALA A 327 20.05 -1.21 -1.58
N THR A 328 20.98 -1.82 -2.30
CA THR A 328 21.11 -3.27 -2.46
C THR A 328 21.85 -3.88 -1.28
N GLY A 329 21.54 -5.16 -0.98
CA GLY A 329 22.36 -6.03 -0.14
C GLY A 329 22.78 -7.29 -0.88
N ASN A 330 23.37 -8.27 -0.18
CA ASN A 330 23.80 -9.51 -0.81
C ASN A 330 22.60 -10.41 -1.19
N HIS A 331 21.49 -10.35 -0.47
CA HIS A 331 20.29 -11.14 -0.78
C HIS A 331 19.62 -10.69 -2.08
N GLU A 332 19.67 -9.42 -2.47
CA GLU A 332 19.25 -8.95 -3.78
C GLU A 332 20.14 -9.50 -4.91
N TRP A 333 21.43 -9.70 -4.66
CA TRP A 333 22.38 -10.24 -5.62
C TRP A 333 22.26 -11.76 -5.83
N TYR A 334 21.66 -12.50 -4.92
CA TYR A 334 21.39 -13.93 -5.15
C TYR A 334 20.42 -14.18 -6.31
N ASP A 335 19.58 -13.21 -6.65
CA ASP A 335 18.78 -13.19 -7.90
C ASP A 335 19.38 -12.25 -8.97
N GLU A 336 20.67 -11.92 -8.91
CA GLU A 336 21.35 -11.03 -9.85
C GLU A 336 20.62 -9.66 -10.00
N LEU A 337 20.03 -9.16 -8.94
CA LEU A 337 19.21 -7.94 -8.87
C LEU A 337 17.92 -7.99 -9.71
N ARG A 338 17.53 -9.12 -10.29
CA ARG A 338 16.34 -9.21 -11.17
C ARG A 338 15.05 -8.84 -10.44
N GLY A 339 14.78 -9.49 -9.30
CA GLY A 339 13.60 -9.19 -8.50
C GLY A 339 13.60 -7.77 -7.94
N TYR A 340 14.73 -7.32 -7.44
CA TYR A 340 14.92 -5.94 -6.95
C TYR A 340 14.65 -4.90 -8.04
N LYS A 341 15.20 -5.10 -9.24
CA LYS A 341 14.99 -4.22 -10.39
C LYS A 341 13.55 -4.23 -10.88
N GLU A 342 12.93 -5.42 -10.97
CA GLU A 342 11.52 -5.52 -11.35
C GLU A 342 10.61 -4.85 -10.32
N TYR A 343 10.92 -5.01 -9.03
CA TYR A 343 10.12 -4.45 -7.96
C TYR A 343 10.26 -2.92 -7.88
N PHE A 344 11.46 -2.37 -7.71
CA PHE A 344 11.67 -0.94 -7.50
C PHE A 344 11.79 -0.12 -8.80
N GLY A 345 12.17 -0.74 -9.91
CA GLY A 345 12.30 -0.08 -11.21
C GLY A 345 13.23 1.13 -11.18
N SER A 346 12.79 2.25 -11.74
CA SER A 346 13.55 3.50 -11.79
C SER A 346 13.83 4.13 -10.42
N ILE A 347 13.15 3.72 -9.35
CA ILE A 347 13.42 4.19 -7.99
C ILE A 347 14.82 3.74 -7.55
N ALA A 348 15.16 2.47 -7.83
CA ALA A 348 16.44 1.87 -7.47
C ALA A 348 17.51 2.00 -8.57
N PHE A 349 17.07 2.22 -9.82
CA PHE A 349 17.93 2.34 -11.00
C PHE A 349 17.66 3.64 -11.78
N PRO A 350 17.73 4.83 -11.15
CA PRO A 350 17.34 6.07 -11.83
C PRO A 350 18.20 6.39 -13.06
N GLN A 351 19.42 5.88 -13.12
CA GLN A 351 20.36 6.01 -14.26
C GLN A 351 20.81 4.65 -14.82
N GLY A 352 19.99 3.60 -14.62
CA GLY A 352 20.29 2.24 -15.04
C GLY A 352 21.35 1.53 -14.20
N LYS A 353 21.78 2.11 -13.08
CA LYS A 353 22.73 1.57 -12.10
C LYS A 353 22.06 1.34 -10.75
N PRO A 354 22.46 0.32 -9.97
CA PRO A 354 21.91 0.06 -8.63
C PRO A 354 22.49 0.97 -7.54
N TYR A 355 23.21 1.99 -7.93
CA TYR A 355 23.76 3.03 -7.06
C TYR A 355 23.46 4.41 -7.64
N TYR A 356 23.18 5.37 -6.77
CA TYR A 356 22.75 6.71 -7.17
C TYR A 356 22.87 7.71 -6.03
N SER A 357 22.76 8.99 -6.33
CA SER A 357 22.63 10.06 -5.34
C SER A 357 21.35 10.86 -5.54
N TRP A 358 20.92 11.53 -4.49
CA TRP A 358 19.76 12.40 -4.48
C TRP A 358 19.93 13.48 -3.41
N ASN A 359 19.31 14.64 -3.64
CA ASN A 359 19.41 15.76 -2.74
C ASN A 359 18.11 15.98 -1.98
N VAL A 360 18.22 16.32 -0.70
CA VAL A 360 17.09 16.67 0.14
C VAL A 360 17.49 17.75 1.16
N GLY A 361 16.81 18.90 1.09
CA GLY A 361 17.22 20.07 1.87
C GLY A 361 18.70 20.44 1.60
N GLU A 362 19.49 20.53 2.65
CA GLU A 362 20.92 20.80 2.59
C GLU A 362 21.79 19.51 2.51
N PHE A 363 21.17 18.35 2.32
CA PHE A 363 21.83 17.05 2.33
C PHE A 363 21.96 16.45 0.93
N HIS A 364 23.14 15.89 0.68
CA HIS A 364 23.44 14.99 -0.43
C HIS A 364 23.47 13.56 0.09
N MET A 365 22.53 12.74 -0.35
CA MET A 365 22.34 11.37 0.07
C MET A 365 22.86 10.43 -1.04
N VAL A 366 23.71 9.47 -0.70
CA VAL A 366 24.37 8.60 -1.68
C VAL A 366 24.10 7.14 -1.33
N SER A 367 23.32 6.46 -2.19
CA SER A 367 23.08 5.01 -2.14
C SER A 367 24.17 4.30 -2.91
N VAL A 368 24.85 3.33 -2.28
CA VAL A 368 25.98 2.59 -2.85
C VAL A 368 25.65 1.10 -2.87
N ASP A 369 25.97 0.41 -3.95
CA ASP A 369 25.95 -1.04 -4.06
C ASP A 369 27.27 -1.61 -3.53
N SER A 370 27.26 -2.17 -2.34
CA SER A 370 28.47 -2.65 -1.68
C SER A 370 28.87 -4.09 -2.03
N TRP A 371 27.95 -4.89 -2.59
CA TRP A 371 28.21 -6.30 -2.85
C TRP A 371 29.34 -6.58 -3.84
N PRO A 372 29.43 -5.91 -5.02
CA PRO A 372 30.52 -6.19 -5.95
C PRO A 372 31.92 -5.91 -5.36
N LEU A 373 32.04 -4.91 -4.47
CA LEU A 373 33.30 -4.61 -3.81
C LEU A 373 33.60 -5.64 -2.72
N ASP A 374 32.60 -6.09 -1.99
CA ASP A 374 32.73 -7.11 -0.94
C ASP A 374 33.11 -8.47 -1.52
N GLU A 375 32.35 -8.96 -2.48
CA GLU A 375 32.50 -10.30 -3.06
C GLU A 375 33.72 -10.43 -3.99
N HIS A 376 33.98 -9.38 -4.80
CA HIS A 376 35.02 -9.44 -5.82
C HIS A 376 36.28 -8.62 -5.48
N GLY A 377 36.29 -7.90 -4.35
CA GLY A 377 37.42 -7.08 -3.90
C GLY A 377 37.66 -5.83 -4.75
N SER A 378 36.87 -5.57 -5.79
CA SER A 378 37.02 -4.40 -6.67
C SER A 378 35.70 -4.03 -7.36
N ASP A 379 35.42 -2.73 -7.38
CA ASP A 379 34.40 -2.09 -8.23
C ASP A 379 34.92 -0.70 -8.63
N SER A 380 35.84 -0.70 -9.58
CA SER A 380 36.51 0.54 -10.02
C SER A 380 35.53 1.52 -10.69
N ALA A 381 34.49 1.02 -11.36
CA ALA A 381 33.51 1.85 -12.04
C ALA A 381 32.66 2.63 -11.04
N GLN A 382 32.14 1.96 -10.02
CA GLN A 382 31.34 2.61 -8.98
C GLN A 382 32.21 3.52 -8.11
N LEU A 383 33.45 3.11 -7.76
CA LEU A 383 34.35 3.96 -7.01
C LEU A 383 34.67 5.26 -7.75
N ALA A 384 34.89 5.18 -9.09
CA ALA A 384 35.12 6.38 -9.92
C ALA A 384 33.87 7.28 -9.92
N TRP A 385 32.68 6.67 -10.02
CA TRP A 385 31.41 7.40 -9.94
C TRP A 385 31.23 8.08 -8.56
N ILE A 386 31.44 7.36 -7.44
CA ILE A 386 31.36 7.93 -6.09
C ILE A 386 32.23 9.17 -5.97
N LYS A 387 33.51 9.08 -6.41
CA LYS A 387 34.46 10.21 -6.36
C LYS A 387 34.00 11.39 -7.22
N SER A 388 33.47 11.12 -8.41
CA SER A 388 32.94 12.15 -9.32
C SER A 388 31.70 12.83 -8.76
N ASP A 389 30.78 12.04 -8.22
CA ASP A 389 29.51 12.51 -7.64
C ASP A 389 29.77 13.40 -6.41
N LEU A 390 30.59 12.92 -5.47
CA LEU A 390 30.99 13.68 -4.29
C LEU A 390 31.77 14.97 -4.64
N ALA A 391 32.60 14.95 -5.69
CA ALA A 391 33.30 16.14 -6.16
C ALA A 391 32.39 17.17 -6.83
N ALA A 392 31.30 16.72 -7.48
CA ALA A 392 30.30 17.58 -8.11
C ALA A 392 29.25 18.10 -7.11
N ASN A 393 29.21 17.53 -5.91
CA ASN A 393 28.23 17.90 -4.90
C ASN A 393 28.40 19.35 -4.43
N THR A 394 27.28 20.07 -4.34
CA THR A 394 27.21 21.44 -3.84
C THR A 394 26.51 21.56 -2.48
N LYS A 395 25.98 20.45 -1.97
CA LYS A 395 25.29 20.43 -0.67
C LYS A 395 26.30 20.36 0.47
N PRO A 396 26.07 21.10 1.58
CA PRO A 396 27.04 21.14 2.69
C PRO A 396 27.08 19.85 3.52
N CYS A 397 26.04 19.03 3.48
CA CYS A 397 25.93 17.82 4.27
C CYS A 397 25.95 16.58 3.38
N VAL A 398 26.72 15.56 3.72
CA VAL A 398 26.83 14.32 2.94
C VAL A 398 26.54 13.10 3.80
N VAL A 399 25.59 12.26 3.36
CA VAL A 399 25.25 10.99 3.99
C VAL A 399 25.39 9.86 2.98
N GLY A 400 26.26 8.90 3.26
CA GLY A 400 26.35 7.64 2.50
C GLY A 400 25.56 6.54 3.19
N TYR A 401 24.94 5.64 2.38
CA TYR A 401 24.30 4.45 2.92
C TYR A 401 24.46 3.27 1.97
N TRP A 402 24.82 2.12 2.55
CA TRP A 402 25.04 0.86 1.84
C TRP A 402 24.98 -0.34 2.80
N HIS A 403 25.00 -1.55 2.29
CA HIS A 403 24.74 -2.74 3.10
C HIS A 403 25.90 -3.15 4.00
N HIS A 404 27.10 -3.42 3.44
CA HIS A 404 28.23 -3.97 4.19
C HIS A 404 29.00 -2.86 4.93
N PRO A 405 28.91 -2.76 6.27
CA PRO A 405 29.60 -1.71 7.02
C PRO A 405 31.12 -1.89 6.97
N ARG A 406 31.87 -0.79 6.86
CA ARG A 406 33.35 -0.82 6.95
C ARG A 406 33.81 -1.18 8.36
N PHE A 407 33.14 -0.65 9.37
CA PHE A 407 33.46 -0.81 10.78
C PHE A 407 32.22 -1.22 11.58
N THR A 408 32.36 -2.30 12.37
CA THR A 408 31.29 -2.80 13.21
C THR A 408 31.81 -3.75 14.29
N SER A 409 31.15 -3.80 15.43
CA SER A 409 31.37 -4.85 16.45
C SER A 409 30.44 -6.05 16.26
N GLY A 410 29.70 -6.15 15.15
CA GLY A 410 28.79 -7.26 14.88
C GLY A 410 29.49 -8.56 14.55
N LYS A 411 28.69 -9.56 14.21
CA LYS A 411 29.10 -10.94 13.93
C LYS A 411 30.27 -11.05 12.93
N TYR A 412 30.23 -10.24 11.87
CA TYR A 412 31.23 -10.29 10.79
C TYR A 412 32.46 -9.40 11.04
N GLY A 413 32.41 -8.50 12.06
CA GLY A 413 33.51 -7.60 12.37
C GLY A 413 33.78 -6.56 11.28
N ASP A 414 34.92 -5.86 11.41
CA ASP A 414 35.36 -4.84 10.45
C ASP A 414 35.61 -5.43 9.06
N ASN A 415 35.03 -4.81 8.03
CA ASN A 415 35.16 -5.26 6.64
C ASN A 415 36.20 -4.43 5.88
N SER A 416 37.41 -4.99 5.67
CA SER A 416 38.51 -4.28 4.98
C SER A 416 38.23 -4.01 3.50
N ALA A 417 37.40 -4.82 2.82
CA ALA A 417 37.02 -4.63 1.43
C ALA A 417 36.32 -3.28 1.21
N MET A 418 35.56 -2.80 2.18
CA MET A 418 34.84 -1.51 2.11
C MET A 418 35.74 -0.27 2.25
N ALA A 419 37.07 -0.43 2.47
CA ALA A 419 37.97 0.70 2.65
C ALA A 419 37.99 1.71 1.48
N PRO A 420 37.91 1.31 0.19
CA PRO A 420 37.89 2.25 -0.92
C PRO A 420 36.70 3.22 -0.87
N TYR A 421 35.50 2.71 -0.58
CA TYR A 421 34.29 3.55 -0.46
C TYR A 421 34.36 4.43 0.78
N TRP A 422 34.65 3.85 1.95
CA TRP A 422 34.80 4.60 3.18
C TRP A 422 35.82 5.77 3.02
N ASN A 423 36.96 5.51 2.40
CA ASN A 423 37.99 6.52 2.19
C ASN A 423 37.52 7.63 1.24
N ALA A 424 36.76 7.31 0.18
CA ALA A 424 36.22 8.32 -0.73
C ALA A 424 35.26 9.27 -0.01
N PHE A 425 34.37 8.73 0.84
CA PHE A 425 33.46 9.53 1.67
C PHE A 425 34.22 10.36 2.73
N ALA A 426 35.23 9.78 3.38
CA ALA A 426 36.08 10.50 4.35
C ALA A 426 36.85 11.64 3.69
N ASP A 427 37.38 11.44 2.46
CA ASP A 427 38.07 12.48 1.67
C ASP A 427 37.13 13.63 1.30
N ALA A 428 35.85 13.31 1.02
CA ALA A 428 34.81 14.29 0.77
C ALA A 428 34.23 14.91 2.05
N LYS A 429 34.77 14.58 3.24
CA LYS A 429 34.29 15.02 4.55
C LYS A 429 32.80 14.68 4.79
N ALA A 430 32.36 13.51 4.35
CA ALA A 430 30.99 13.08 4.59
C ALA A 430 30.68 13.00 6.10
N ASP A 431 29.45 13.31 6.47
CA ASP A 431 29.02 13.50 7.86
C ASP A 431 28.62 12.20 8.53
N LEU A 432 27.94 11.31 7.77
CA LEU A 432 27.34 10.09 8.28
C LEU A 432 27.41 8.99 7.24
N VAL A 433 27.67 7.76 7.70
CA VAL A 433 27.52 6.53 6.92
C VAL A 433 26.60 5.58 7.66
N LEU A 434 25.63 4.99 6.94
CA LEU A 434 24.69 4.03 7.47
C LEU A 434 24.87 2.69 6.78
N GLY A 435 24.84 1.60 7.55
CA GLY A 435 25.00 0.23 7.06
C GLY A 435 23.96 -0.73 7.63
N GLY A 436 23.90 -1.93 7.07
CA GLY A 436 23.09 -3.08 7.50
C GLY A 436 23.95 -4.33 7.71
N HIS A 437 23.53 -5.48 7.15
CA HIS A 437 24.24 -6.75 7.05
C HIS A 437 24.50 -7.46 8.39
N ASN A 438 24.89 -6.71 9.40
CA ASN A 438 24.95 -7.21 10.76
C ASN A 438 23.62 -6.92 11.44
N HIS A 439 22.86 -7.96 11.74
CA HIS A 439 21.49 -7.85 12.22
C HIS A 439 21.42 -7.37 13.68
N HIS A 440 21.82 -6.11 13.86
CA HIS A 440 21.79 -5.39 15.13
C HIS A 440 21.75 -3.88 14.90
N TYR A 441 21.56 -3.12 15.94
CA TYR A 441 21.83 -1.69 15.95
C TYR A 441 23.16 -1.39 16.62
N GLU A 442 23.97 -0.55 15.97
CA GLU A 442 25.22 -0.05 16.53
C GLU A 442 25.46 1.40 16.12
N ARG A 443 25.91 2.22 17.06
CA ARG A 443 26.42 3.57 16.79
C ARG A 443 27.88 3.66 17.21
N LEU A 444 28.70 4.15 16.29
CA LEU A 444 30.13 4.33 16.51
C LEU A 444 30.49 5.80 16.74
N SER A 445 31.53 6.03 17.55
CA SER A 445 32.25 7.31 17.60
C SER A 445 32.73 7.71 16.21
N PRO A 446 32.97 9.00 15.92
CA PRO A 446 33.57 9.40 14.67
C PRO A 446 34.91 8.69 14.44
N LEU A 447 35.06 8.07 13.26
CA LEU A 447 36.21 7.25 12.91
C LEU A 447 37.01 7.84 11.75
N SER A 448 38.33 7.73 11.85
CA SER A 448 39.26 8.01 10.76
C SER A 448 39.20 6.94 9.66
N LYS A 449 39.95 7.10 8.57
CA LYS A 449 40.07 6.09 7.50
C LYS A 449 40.59 4.73 8.01
N SER A 450 41.43 4.74 9.06
CA SER A 450 41.98 3.52 9.67
C SER A 450 41.07 2.90 10.72
N GLY A 451 39.96 3.55 11.07
CA GLY A 451 39.02 3.09 12.11
C GLY A 451 39.41 3.51 13.52
N ALA A 452 40.40 4.36 13.69
CA ALA A 452 40.72 4.99 14.96
C ALA A 452 39.67 6.08 15.28
N ILE A 453 39.39 6.30 16.56
CA ILE A 453 38.49 7.38 16.99
C ILE A 453 39.13 8.72 16.65
N ASP A 454 38.41 9.56 15.92
CA ASP A 454 38.81 10.92 15.55
C ASP A 454 37.63 11.86 15.73
N GLN A 455 37.58 12.52 16.89
CA GLN A 455 36.46 13.40 17.25
C GLN A 455 36.40 14.70 16.44
N VAL A 456 37.47 15.03 15.71
CA VAL A 456 37.61 16.29 14.95
C VAL A 456 37.29 16.07 13.46
N ASN A 457 37.95 15.08 12.84
CA ASN A 457 37.85 14.83 11.41
C ASN A 457 37.24 13.48 11.06
N GLY A 458 36.88 12.68 12.06
CA GLY A 458 36.30 11.36 11.87
C GLY A 458 34.88 11.42 11.32
N MET A 459 34.48 10.42 10.55
CA MET A 459 33.15 10.25 9.99
C MET A 459 32.30 9.40 10.95
N ARG A 460 31.07 9.84 11.25
CA ARG A 460 30.13 9.06 12.05
C ARG A 460 29.57 7.90 11.25
N SER A 461 29.26 6.80 11.95
CA SER A 461 28.55 5.68 11.34
C SER A 461 27.62 4.97 12.31
N ALA A 462 26.61 4.32 11.74
CA ALA A 462 25.70 3.43 12.45
C ALA A 462 25.37 2.21 11.57
N VAL A 463 25.21 1.07 12.23
CA VAL A 463 24.61 -0.14 11.65
C VAL A 463 23.13 -0.18 12.08
N VAL A 464 22.24 -0.36 11.13
CA VAL A 464 20.78 -0.34 11.34
C VAL A 464 20.15 -1.57 10.68
N GLY A 465 20.68 -2.75 11.03
CA GLY A 465 20.25 -4.05 10.53
C GLY A 465 19.15 -4.69 11.38
N ILE A 466 18.11 -3.92 11.70
CA ILE A 466 17.06 -4.32 12.66
C ILE A 466 15.66 -4.27 12.04
N GLY A 467 15.56 -4.30 10.69
CA GLY A 467 14.32 -4.07 9.94
C GLY A 467 13.29 -5.18 10.01
N GLY A 468 13.70 -6.42 10.39
CA GLY A 468 12.72 -7.48 10.54
C GLY A 468 13.22 -8.90 10.36
N ASP A 469 14.44 -9.13 9.86
CA ASP A 469 15.04 -10.47 9.82
C ASP A 469 15.72 -10.82 11.16
N PHE A 470 16.16 -12.09 11.33
CA PHE A 470 16.70 -12.61 12.59
C PHE A 470 17.88 -11.80 13.13
N LEU A 471 17.81 -11.39 14.38
CA LEU A 471 18.90 -10.64 15.05
C LEU A 471 20.07 -11.56 15.43
N TYR A 472 21.30 -11.07 15.21
CA TYR A 472 22.50 -11.79 15.59
C TYR A 472 22.89 -11.46 17.03
N LYS A 473 23.24 -12.49 17.81
CA LYS A 473 23.73 -12.35 19.19
C LYS A 473 25.24 -12.29 19.26
N GLU A 474 25.93 -12.77 18.24
CA GLU A 474 27.38 -12.79 18.13
C GLU A 474 27.92 -11.37 17.98
N ARG A 475 28.99 -11.11 18.70
CA ARG A 475 29.64 -9.80 18.72
C ARG A 475 31.17 -9.92 18.75
N THR A 476 31.82 -9.15 17.89
CA THR A 476 33.27 -8.94 17.90
C THR A 476 33.58 -7.63 18.66
N PRO A 477 34.28 -7.65 19.79
CA PRO A 477 34.60 -6.45 20.54
C PRO A 477 35.34 -5.42 19.69
N ARG A 478 34.90 -4.15 19.76
CA ARG A 478 35.49 -3.03 19.03
C ARG A 478 35.51 -1.78 19.91
N VAL A 479 36.62 -1.01 19.82
CA VAL A 479 36.72 0.31 20.47
C VAL A 479 35.89 1.33 19.68
N GLY A 480 35.26 2.25 20.37
CA GLY A 480 34.46 3.32 19.75
C GLY A 480 32.98 3.01 19.60
N VAL A 481 32.49 1.90 20.14
CA VAL A 481 31.06 1.63 20.22
C VAL A 481 30.43 2.51 21.29
N GLU A 482 29.54 3.41 20.89
CA GLU A 482 28.80 4.31 21.80
C GLU A 482 27.45 3.72 22.21
N LYS A 483 26.82 2.95 21.32
CA LYS A 483 25.56 2.24 21.57
C LYS A 483 25.51 0.95 20.80
N TYR A 484 24.92 -0.10 21.39
CA TYR A 484 24.71 -1.40 20.77
C TYR A 484 23.48 -2.09 21.37
N PHE A 485 22.66 -2.72 20.53
CA PHE A 485 21.67 -3.72 20.95
C PHE A 485 21.31 -4.66 19.78
N SER A 486 20.93 -5.91 20.11
CA SER A 486 20.49 -6.94 19.18
C SER A 486 19.37 -7.80 19.77
N ASP A 487 18.52 -7.19 20.56
CA ASP A 487 17.42 -7.82 21.31
C ASP A 487 16.04 -7.35 20.88
N SER A 488 15.96 -6.41 19.94
CA SER A 488 14.70 -5.91 19.40
C SER A 488 14.86 -5.39 17.97
N HIS A 489 13.83 -5.59 17.16
CA HIS A 489 13.68 -4.98 15.83
C HIS A 489 13.21 -3.53 15.96
N GLY A 490 13.43 -2.75 14.92
CA GLY A 490 13.06 -1.34 14.93
C GLY A 490 13.50 -0.58 13.70
N VAL A 491 13.42 0.74 13.78
CA VAL A 491 13.84 1.66 12.72
C VAL A 491 14.57 2.85 13.30
N MET A 492 15.49 3.43 12.54
CA MET A 492 16.08 4.73 12.82
C MET A 492 15.21 5.82 12.21
N LYS A 493 14.75 6.77 13.01
CA LYS A 493 14.13 8.02 12.59
C LYS A 493 15.22 9.09 12.51
N LEU A 494 15.79 9.28 11.32
CA LEU A 494 16.79 10.32 11.05
C LEU A 494 16.08 11.64 10.73
N THR A 495 16.41 12.69 11.47
CA THR A 495 15.90 14.05 11.27
C THR A 495 17.01 14.92 10.69
N LEU A 496 16.76 15.50 9.53
CA LEU A 496 17.63 16.45 8.84
C LEU A 496 17.04 17.86 9.01
N SER A 497 17.80 18.79 9.55
CA SER A 497 17.31 20.13 9.90
C SER A 497 18.34 21.20 9.54
N GLY A 498 18.13 21.93 8.44
CA GLY A 498 19.13 22.86 7.91
C GLY A 498 20.44 22.13 7.67
N ARG A 499 21.52 22.58 8.34
CA ARG A 499 22.87 21.98 8.28
C ARG A 499 23.17 21.10 9.49
N SER A 500 22.18 20.47 10.07
CA SER A 500 22.36 19.57 11.22
C SER A 500 21.47 18.32 11.07
N TYR A 501 21.86 17.25 11.76
CA TYR A 501 21.12 15.99 11.77
C TYR A 501 21.13 15.37 13.16
N SER A 502 20.06 14.63 13.44
CA SER A 502 19.88 13.85 14.66
C SER A 502 19.06 12.59 14.36
N TRP A 503 19.10 11.62 15.24
CA TRP A 503 18.23 10.47 15.10
C TRP A 503 17.75 9.89 16.43
N GLU A 504 16.65 9.19 16.34
CA GLU A 504 16.11 8.29 17.36
C GLU A 504 16.00 6.90 16.76
N VAL A 505 16.34 5.86 17.53
CA VAL A 505 16.07 4.47 17.15
C VAL A 505 14.91 3.96 17.98
N ILE A 506 13.85 3.54 17.31
CA ILE A 506 12.58 3.17 17.93
C ILE A 506 12.37 1.69 17.67
N ASP A 507 12.17 0.89 18.72
CA ASP A 507 11.90 -0.54 18.60
C ASP A 507 10.40 -0.83 18.32
N THR A 508 10.08 -2.07 18.00
CA THR A 508 8.71 -2.51 17.70
C THR A 508 7.72 -2.35 18.86
N ALA A 509 8.22 -2.17 20.10
CA ALA A 509 7.39 -1.82 21.25
C ALA A 509 7.13 -0.29 21.37
N GLY A 510 7.67 0.52 20.43
CA GLY A 510 7.59 1.98 20.46
C GLY A 510 8.57 2.64 21.43
N THR A 511 9.54 1.89 21.96
CA THR A 511 10.54 2.41 22.89
C THR A 511 11.70 3.04 22.13
N VAL A 512 12.09 4.25 22.53
CA VAL A 512 13.30 4.89 22.01
C VAL A 512 14.53 4.27 22.67
N ARG A 513 15.26 3.45 21.90
CA ARG A 513 16.44 2.67 22.35
C ARG A 513 17.74 3.47 22.30
N ASP A 514 17.82 4.45 21.37
CA ASP A 514 18.95 5.37 21.25
C ASP A 514 18.49 6.74 20.76
N LYS A 515 19.21 7.78 21.19
CA LYS A 515 19.12 9.15 20.69
C LYS A 515 20.50 9.72 20.46
N ALA A 516 20.69 10.35 19.32
CA ALA A 516 22.00 10.93 18.98
C ALA A 516 21.83 12.26 18.23
N GLY A 517 22.73 13.18 18.49
CA GLY A 517 22.72 14.54 17.94
C GLY A 517 21.98 15.56 18.83
N PRO A 518 21.68 16.78 18.30
CA PRO A 518 22.00 17.20 16.95
C PRO A 518 23.52 17.32 16.69
N TYR A 519 23.92 16.94 15.47
CA TYR A 519 25.26 17.11 14.96
C TYR A 519 25.25 18.09 13.78
N ASN A 520 26.19 19.04 13.75
CA ASN A 520 26.35 19.92 12.59
C ASN A 520 27.11 19.23 11.48
N CYS A 521 26.75 19.53 10.23
CA CYS A 521 27.51 19.11 9.06
C CYS A 521 28.89 19.79 9.05
N ARG A 522 29.89 19.08 8.52
CA ARG A 522 31.29 19.48 8.51
C ARG A 522 31.66 20.40 7.37
#